data_603c6a2cd316bbbb4e62c560ad6a48a5
#
_entry.id   603c6a2cd316bbbb4e62c560ad6a48a5
#
_cell.length_a   1.000
_cell.length_b   1.000
_cell.length_c   1.000
_cell.angle_alpha   90.00
_cell.angle_beta   90.00
_cell.angle_gamma   90.00
#
_symmetry.space_group_name_H-M   'P 1'
#
loop_
_entity.id
_entity.type
_entity.pdbx_description
1 polymer ?
#
loop_
_entity_poly.entity_id
_entity_poly.type
_entity_poly.pdbx_seq_one_letter_code
_entity_poly.pdbx_strand_id
1 'polypeptide(L)'
;NLFNKIIKKKPNYINAYVNYGNLKRDNNDFEAAINLYHEALKINNKIPIILYSLALAYQGLGEFDIAVQYANKTLLLDPKFTQADMLISQSTKYDKENKHYTEMLVKINKLELNDNQKVNLLFALAKADEDLNQIERSFENLHLGNQIKRETINYDINDDIELFKSIKISFKEINPNDISKVSNSNKNIIFILGMPRSGTSLVEQIITSHSDVFGAGELSQLSKIVNENFLSNDIVSTEKVNNLFKTPSFVDNLKESYYDYLKRFRFDENFITDKAPLNFRWIGLIKILFPNAKIIHCSRNPKDNCLSLYKNFFEGGLNFSYHQKELATFYNLYLDLMTFWKEQFTDSIYDATYEEIIENPEKKIKEIVNFCDLPWEENCLTFHKNKTPIKTMSTAQARQ
;
A
#
# COMPACT_ATOMS: atom_id res chain seq x y z
N ASN A 1 -1.57 20.23 -19.85
CA ASN A 1 -1.21 20.13 -18.46
C ASN A 1 -0.92 21.53 -17.89
N LEU A 2 -1.52 21.89 -16.75
CA LEU A 2 -1.39 23.20 -16.12
C LEU A 2 0.08 23.52 -15.77
N PHE A 3 0.83 22.54 -15.22
CA PHE A 3 2.24 22.72 -14.89
C PHE A 3 3.10 23.13 -16.08
N ASN A 4 2.90 22.51 -17.26
CA ASN A 4 3.62 22.89 -18.47
C ASN A 4 3.34 24.34 -18.90
N LYS A 5 2.10 24.84 -18.71
CA LYS A 5 1.76 26.23 -18.99
C LYS A 5 2.47 27.20 -18.02
N ILE A 6 2.56 26.81 -16.74
CA ILE A 6 3.26 27.60 -15.72
C ILE A 6 4.75 27.66 -16.01
N ILE A 7 5.40 26.51 -16.30
CA ILE A 7 6.83 26.40 -16.62
C ILE A 7 7.17 27.25 -17.86
N LYS A 8 6.34 27.18 -18.91
CA LYS A 8 6.54 28.02 -20.11
C LYS A 8 6.48 29.53 -19.83
N LYS A 9 5.58 29.96 -18.91
CA LYS A 9 5.43 31.37 -18.55
C LYS A 9 6.48 31.86 -17.53
N LYS A 10 6.94 30.97 -16.66
CA LYS A 10 7.90 31.26 -15.57
C LYS A 10 8.92 30.13 -15.47
N PRO A 11 9.95 30.10 -16.37
CA PRO A 11 10.93 29.02 -16.42
C PRO A 11 11.72 28.80 -15.12
N ASN A 12 11.88 29.86 -14.31
CA ASN A 12 12.62 29.78 -13.04
C ASN A 12 11.75 29.51 -11.81
N TYR A 13 10.48 29.11 -12.00
CA TYR A 13 9.58 28.81 -10.88
C TYR A 13 9.74 27.38 -10.41
N ILE A 14 10.68 27.16 -9.50
CA ILE A 14 11.11 25.85 -8.98
C ILE A 14 9.92 24.99 -8.53
N ASN A 15 8.95 25.57 -7.79
CA ASN A 15 7.81 24.82 -7.25
C ASN A 15 6.96 24.16 -8.36
N ALA A 16 6.92 24.72 -9.57
CA ALA A 16 6.20 24.10 -10.67
C ALA A 16 6.85 22.81 -11.14
N TYR A 17 8.19 22.78 -11.20
CA TYR A 17 8.94 21.56 -11.55
C TYR A 17 8.81 20.50 -10.45
N VAL A 18 8.97 20.89 -9.18
CA VAL A 18 8.88 19.97 -8.04
C VAL A 18 7.49 19.34 -7.95
N ASN A 19 6.43 20.15 -7.99
CA ASN A 19 5.05 19.64 -7.90
C ASN A 19 4.67 18.79 -9.13
N TYR A 20 5.16 19.14 -10.30
CA TYR A 20 4.96 18.33 -11.49
C TYR A 20 5.75 17.01 -11.42
N GLY A 21 6.98 17.06 -10.91
CA GLY A 21 7.79 15.89 -10.63
C GLY A 21 7.12 14.96 -9.62
N ASN A 22 6.57 15.50 -8.53
CA ASN A 22 5.81 14.72 -7.54
C ASN A 22 4.59 14.03 -8.20
N LEU A 23 3.80 14.77 -8.99
CA LEU A 23 2.68 14.20 -9.73
C LEU A 23 3.12 13.07 -10.69
N LYS A 24 4.27 13.22 -11.34
CA LYS A 24 4.84 12.21 -12.23
C LYS A 24 5.27 10.97 -11.44
N ARG A 25 6.00 11.15 -10.34
CA ARG A 25 6.39 10.07 -9.44
C ARG A 25 5.18 9.31 -8.88
N ASP A 26 4.14 10.03 -8.46
CA ASP A 26 2.92 9.45 -7.91
C ASP A 26 2.13 8.65 -8.97
N ASN A 27 2.35 8.94 -10.26
CA ASN A 27 1.85 8.16 -11.39
C ASN A 27 2.86 7.11 -11.92
N ASN A 28 3.94 6.80 -11.18
CA ASN A 28 5.03 5.89 -11.54
C ASN A 28 5.84 6.30 -12.78
N ASP A 29 5.71 7.50 -13.26
CA ASP A 29 6.53 8.05 -14.33
C ASP A 29 7.82 8.60 -13.72
N PHE A 30 8.63 7.68 -13.12
CA PHE A 30 9.83 8.05 -12.36
C PHE A 30 10.86 8.77 -13.22
N GLU A 31 11.04 8.35 -14.47
CA GLU A 31 11.99 9.00 -15.39
C GLU A 31 11.61 10.46 -15.69
N ALA A 32 10.32 10.71 -15.96
CA ALA A 32 9.85 12.09 -16.14
C ALA A 32 9.95 12.91 -14.85
N ALA A 33 9.73 12.29 -13.67
CA ALA A 33 9.91 12.94 -12.37
C ALA A 33 11.37 13.35 -12.17
N ILE A 34 12.32 12.43 -12.39
CA ILE A 34 13.77 12.66 -12.28
C ILE A 34 14.19 13.82 -13.18
N ASN A 35 13.75 13.83 -14.42
CA ASN A 35 14.06 14.93 -15.35
C ASN A 35 13.58 16.27 -14.81
N LEU A 36 12.36 16.35 -14.30
CA LEU A 36 11.79 17.58 -13.73
C LEU A 36 12.56 18.04 -12.48
N TYR A 37 12.97 17.13 -11.60
CA TYR A 37 13.79 17.48 -10.43
C TYR A 37 15.18 17.97 -10.84
N HIS A 38 15.79 17.39 -11.88
CA HIS A 38 17.04 17.90 -12.40
C HIS A 38 16.91 19.30 -12.99
N GLU A 39 15.81 19.62 -13.71
CA GLU A 39 15.56 21.00 -14.17
C GLU A 39 15.41 21.97 -12.98
N ALA A 40 14.73 21.54 -11.91
CA ALA A 40 14.62 22.33 -10.68
C ALA A 40 16.00 22.58 -10.04
N LEU A 41 16.90 21.59 -10.00
CA LEU A 41 18.27 21.73 -9.47
C LEU A 41 19.17 22.62 -10.31
N LYS A 42 18.93 22.76 -11.63
CA LYS A 42 19.66 23.75 -12.47
C LYS A 42 19.38 25.18 -12.03
N ILE A 43 18.18 25.45 -11.50
CA ILE A 43 17.78 26.76 -11.00
C ILE A 43 18.38 27.01 -9.61
N ASN A 44 18.28 26.03 -8.70
CA ASN A 44 18.89 26.09 -7.38
C ASN A 44 19.24 24.66 -6.90
N ASN A 45 20.53 24.39 -6.75
CA ASN A 45 21.06 23.09 -6.37
C ASN A 45 21.21 22.86 -4.85
N LYS A 46 20.80 23.85 -4.02
CA LYS A 46 20.92 23.79 -2.55
C LYS A 46 19.57 23.63 -1.84
N ILE A 47 18.63 22.94 -2.45
CA ILE A 47 17.30 22.73 -1.89
C ILE A 47 17.17 21.23 -1.46
N PRO A 48 17.20 20.92 -0.15
CA PRO A 48 17.22 19.53 0.35
C PRO A 48 16.06 18.70 -0.17
N ILE A 49 14.83 19.26 -0.19
CA ILE A 49 13.62 18.54 -0.60
C ILE A 49 13.68 18.05 -2.06
N ILE A 50 14.40 18.73 -2.96
CA ILE A 50 14.53 18.29 -4.35
C ILE A 50 15.48 17.10 -4.44
N LEU A 51 16.58 17.11 -3.69
CA LEU A 51 17.52 15.99 -3.60
C LEU A 51 16.85 14.77 -2.98
N TYR A 52 16.04 14.97 -1.95
CA TYR A 52 15.24 13.90 -1.35
C TYR A 52 14.19 13.34 -2.32
N SER A 53 13.53 14.21 -3.10
CA SER A 53 12.58 13.77 -4.13
C SER A 53 13.23 12.93 -5.23
N LEU A 54 14.49 13.26 -5.60
CA LEU A 54 15.31 12.41 -6.48
C LEU A 54 15.62 11.07 -5.84
N ALA A 55 16.01 11.06 -4.55
CA ALA A 55 16.28 9.83 -3.82
C ALA A 55 15.04 8.89 -3.83
N LEU A 56 13.84 9.42 -3.57
CA LEU A 56 12.59 8.67 -3.65
C LEU A 56 12.30 8.14 -5.06
N ALA A 57 12.56 8.94 -6.10
CA ALA A 57 12.31 8.52 -7.48
C ALA A 57 13.27 7.39 -7.91
N TYR A 58 14.55 7.47 -7.55
CA TYR A 58 15.53 6.41 -7.80
C TYR A 58 15.24 5.15 -6.97
N GLN A 59 14.78 5.29 -5.72
CA GLN A 59 14.32 4.15 -4.91
C GLN A 59 13.14 3.44 -5.59
N GLY A 60 12.19 4.21 -6.16
CA GLY A 60 11.05 3.66 -6.91
C GLY A 60 11.46 2.88 -8.17
N LEU A 61 12.55 3.27 -8.83
CA LEU A 61 13.15 2.52 -9.94
C LEU A 61 13.94 1.28 -9.50
N GLY A 62 14.24 1.14 -8.20
CA GLY A 62 15.12 0.09 -7.68
C GLY A 62 16.62 0.43 -7.76
N GLU A 63 16.96 1.67 -8.11
CA GLU A 63 18.34 2.18 -8.18
C GLU A 63 18.80 2.65 -6.79
N PHE A 64 18.93 1.70 -5.86
CA PHE A 64 19.14 1.97 -4.43
C PHE A 64 20.44 2.73 -4.14
N ASP A 65 21.53 2.42 -4.84
CA ASP A 65 22.82 3.11 -4.64
C ASP A 65 22.72 4.60 -5.00
N ILE A 66 22.02 4.92 -6.08
CA ILE A 66 21.80 6.31 -6.50
C ILE A 66 20.87 7.02 -5.52
N ALA A 67 19.83 6.33 -5.05
CA ALA A 67 18.91 6.86 -4.03
C ALA A 67 19.67 7.24 -2.74
N VAL A 68 20.54 6.36 -2.24
CA VAL A 68 21.40 6.63 -1.07
C VAL A 68 22.34 7.81 -1.30
N GLN A 69 22.92 7.95 -2.50
CA GLN A 69 23.78 9.12 -2.83
C GLN A 69 23.00 10.44 -2.72
N TYR A 70 21.78 10.52 -3.26
CA TYR A 70 20.95 11.73 -3.19
C TYR A 70 20.44 11.99 -1.76
N ALA A 71 20.09 10.95 -1.00
CA ALA A 71 19.74 11.07 0.41
C ALA A 71 20.91 11.62 1.25
N ASN A 72 22.14 11.13 1.02
CA ASN A 72 23.34 11.68 1.67
C ASN A 72 23.59 13.16 1.30
N LYS A 73 23.38 13.55 0.03
CA LYS A 73 23.45 14.96 -0.36
C LYS A 73 22.40 15.82 0.35
N THR A 74 21.21 15.25 0.61
CA THR A 74 20.16 15.91 1.39
C THR A 74 20.65 16.18 2.81
N LEU A 75 21.22 15.17 3.48
CA LEU A 75 21.74 15.27 4.85
C LEU A 75 22.93 16.23 4.98
N LEU A 76 23.76 16.37 3.93
CA LEU A 76 24.83 17.36 3.91
C LEU A 76 24.31 18.80 3.91
N LEU A 77 23.13 19.04 3.29
CA LEU A 77 22.51 20.38 3.27
C LEU A 77 21.64 20.63 4.51
N ASP A 78 20.96 19.60 4.99
CA ASP A 78 20.10 19.66 6.16
C ASP A 78 20.25 18.38 7.00
N PRO A 79 21.09 18.38 8.03
CA PRO A 79 21.27 17.25 8.92
C PRO A 79 20.01 16.81 9.70
N LYS A 80 18.99 17.70 9.80
CA LYS A 80 17.73 17.40 10.46
C LYS A 80 16.67 16.79 9.52
N PHE A 81 16.99 16.55 8.27
CA PHE A 81 16.09 15.91 7.28
C PHE A 81 16.04 14.39 7.48
N THR A 82 15.50 13.96 8.60
CA THR A 82 15.55 12.55 9.05
C THR A 82 14.78 11.56 8.18
N GLN A 83 13.91 12.02 7.28
CA GLN A 83 13.34 11.17 6.24
C GLN A 83 14.44 10.60 5.31
N ALA A 84 15.51 11.36 5.09
CA ALA A 84 16.66 10.87 4.31
C ALA A 84 17.43 9.77 5.08
N ASP A 85 17.57 9.88 6.41
CA ASP A 85 18.14 8.79 7.22
C ASP A 85 17.30 7.51 7.10
N MET A 86 15.96 7.65 7.14
CA MET A 86 15.05 6.51 6.99
C MET A 86 15.15 5.87 5.59
N LEU A 87 15.22 6.67 4.52
CA LEU A 87 15.41 6.15 3.16
C LEU A 87 16.74 5.40 3.03
N ILE A 88 17.83 5.95 3.56
CA ILE A 88 19.14 5.29 3.58
C ILE A 88 19.04 3.96 4.31
N SER A 89 18.41 3.94 5.50
CA SER A 89 18.27 2.71 6.28
C SER A 89 17.48 1.61 5.57
N GLN A 90 16.44 1.97 4.84
CA GLN A 90 15.65 1.03 4.04
C GLN A 90 16.39 0.47 2.82
N SER A 91 17.38 1.21 2.32
CA SER A 91 18.15 0.88 1.12
C SER A 91 19.55 0.29 1.41
N THR A 92 19.93 0.21 2.70
CA THR A 92 21.27 -0.23 3.13
C THR A 92 21.15 -1.42 4.07
N LYS A 93 22.04 -2.40 3.91
CA LYS A 93 22.29 -3.41 4.94
C LYS A 93 23.47 -2.97 5.80
N TYR A 94 23.22 -2.82 7.10
CA TYR A 94 24.23 -2.30 8.01
C TYR A 94 25.21 -3.37 8.49
N ASP A 95 26.46 -2.95 8.65
CA ASP A 95 27.53 -3.64 9.36
C ASP A 95 28.10 -2.74 10.48
N LYS A 96 29.04 -3.28 11.27
CA LYS A 96 29.61 -2.58 12.43
C LYS A 96 30.45 -1.34 12.07
N GLU A 97 30.89 -1.22 10.83
CA GLU A 97 31.77 -0.14 10.35
C GLU A 97 31.00 0.96 9.64
N ASN A 98 29.67 0.82 9.51
CA ASN A 98 28.83 1.74 8.76
C ASN A 98 28.77 3.12 9.43
N LYS A 99 29.30 4.14 8.76
CA LYS A 99 29.38 5.53 9.27
C LYS A 99 28.03 6.15 9.53
N HIS A 100 27.04 5.89 8.67
CA HIS A 100 25.70 6.45 8.80
C HIS A 100 25.04 6.02 10.11
N TYR A 101 25.27 4.78 10.56
CA TYR A 101 24.79 4.31 11.87
C TYR A 101 25.31 5.17 13.01
N THR A 102 26.63 5.44 13.03
CA THR A 102 27.26 6.30 14.05
C THR A 102 26.72 7.74 13.97
N GLU A 103 26.50 8.26 12.76
CA GLU A 103 25.92 9.60 12.53
C GLU A 103 24.50 9.69 13.08
N MET A 104 23.65 8.67 12.86
CA MET A 104 22.31 8.60 13.43
C MET A 104 22.32 8.59 14.96
N LEU A 105 23.24 7.83 15.59
CA LEU A 105 23.42 7.81 17.05
C LEU A 105 23.84 9.17 17.61
N VAL A 106 24.73 9.86 16.93
CA VAL A 106 25.12 11.23 17.32
C VAL A 106 23.94 12.18 17.16
N LYS A 107 23.20 12.05 16.08
CA LYS A 107 22.06 12.91 15.72
C LYS A 107 20.93 12.82 16.76
N ILE A 108 20.51 11.61 17.15
CA ILE A 108 19.43 11.42 18.13
C ILE A 108 19.78 11.98 19.52
N ASN A 109 21.07 11.99 19.89
CA ASN A 109 21.54 12.42 21.21
C ASN A 109 21.92 13.91 21.26
N LYS A 110 22.30 14.53 20.15
CA LYS A 110 22.90 15.87 20.15
C LYS A 110 22.05 16.95 19.44
N LEU A 111 21.17 16.55 18.52
CA LEU A 111 20.34 17.53 17.81
C LEU A 111 18.98 17.71 18.49
N GLU A 112 18.53 18.94 18.53
CA GLU A 112 17.13 19.23 18.88
C GLU A 112 16.24 18.88 17.69
N LEU A 113 15.50 17.78 17.81
CA LEU A 113 14.62 17.23 16.80
C LEU A 113 13.16 17.35 17.24
N ASN A 114 12.26 17.69 16.33
CA ASN A 114 10.83 17.58 16.57
C ASN A 114 10.36 16.10 16.52
N ASP A 115 9.12 15.84 16.92
CA ASP A 115 8.59 14.48 17.04
C ASP A 115 8.63 13.70 15.72
N ASN A 116 8.26 14.32 14.60
CA ASN A 116 8.34 13.66 13.30
C ASN A 116 9.78 13.30 12.91
N GLN A 117 10.73 14.18 13.21
CA GLN A 117 12.15 13.92 12.96
C GLN A 117 12.68 12.79 13.85
N LYS A 118 12.28 12.78 15.14
CA LYS A 118 12.61 11.68 16.06
C LYS A 118 12.05 10.35 15.59
N VAL A 119 10.78 10.32 15.21
CA VAL A 119 10.11 9.11 14.69
C VAL A 119 10.89 8.52 13.53
N ASN A 120 11.17 9.30 12.48
CA ASN A 120 11.93 8.82 11.32
C ASN A 120 13.29 8.25 11.70
N LEU A 121 14.01 8.94 12.59
CA LEU A 121 15.35 8.52 13.02
C LEU A 121 15.32 7.26 13.90
N LEU A 122 14.30 7.10 14.76
CA LEU A 122 14.14 5.92 15.60
C LEU A 122 13.80 4.68 14.76
N PHE A 123 12.94 4.80 13.74
CA PHE A 123 12.68 3.70 12.81
C PHE A 123 13.91 3.35 11.99
N ALA A 124 14.72 4.34 11.57
CA ALA A 124 15.97 4.12 10.88
C ALA A 124 17.01 3.39 11.76
N LEU A 125 17.17 3.82 13.03
CA LEU A 125 18.02 3.16 14.01
C LEU A 125 17.57 1.74 14.30
N ALA A 126 16.26 1.53 14.49
CA ALA A 126 15.71 0.21 14.74
C ALA A 126 16.06 -0.80 13.63
N LYS A 127 15.94 -0.37 12.37
CA LYS A 127 16.35 -1.20 11.22
C LYS A 127 17.85 -1.48 11.20
N ALA A 128 18.65 -0.47 11.48
CA ALA A 128 20.11 -0.65 11.56
C ALA A 128 20.53 -1.59 12.71
N ASP A 129 19.92 -1.43 13.90
CA ASP A 129 20.14 -2.31 15.06
C ASP A 129 19.73 -3.77 14.75
N GLU A 130 18.63 -3.98 14.01
CA GLU A 130 18.22 -5.32 13.56
C GLU A 130 19.26 -5.96 12.64
N ASP A 131 19.77 -5.22 11.65
CA ASP A 131 20.84 -5.71 10.76
C ASP A 131 22.11 -6.08 11.54
N LEU A 132 22.40 -5.35 12.62
CA LEU A 132 23.53 -5.58 13.52
C LEU A 132 23.26 -6.69 14.56
N ASN A 133 22.10 -7.35 14.48
CA ASN A 133 21.64 -8.36 15.45
C ASN A 133 21.54 -7.84 16.90
N GLN A 134 21.25 -6.53 17.08
CA GLN A 134 21.00 -5.87 18.37
C GLN A 134 19.49 -5.80 18.62
N ILE A 135 18.87 -6.95 18.83
CA ILE A 135 17.41 -7.12 18.77
C ILE A 135 16.68 -6.31 19.86
N GLU A 136 17.19 -6.32 21.10
CA GLU A 136 16.59 -5.57 22.21
C GLU A 136 16.57 -4.08 21.89
N ARG A 137 17.68 -3.53 21.44
CA ARG A 137 17.82 -2.11 21.10
C ARG A 137 16.99 -1.74 19.89
N SER A 138 16.92 -2.60 18.88
CA SER A 138 16.01 -2.44 17.76
C SER A 138 14.57 -2.29 18.25
N PHE A 139 14.15 -3.17 19.17
CA PHE A 139 12.78 -3.13 19.70
C PHE A 139 12.52 -1.90 20.58
N GLU A 140 13.48 -1.47 21.39
CA GLU A 140 13.39 -0.23 22.18
C GLU A 140 13.19 1.00 21.27
N ASN A 141 13.99 1.12 20.20
CA ASN A 141 13.85 2.19 19.21
C ASN A 141 12.49 2.14 18.50
N LEU A 142 12.02 0.95 18.10
CA LEU A 142 10.69 0.77 17.52
C LEU A 142 9.60 1.19 18.50
N HIS A 143 9.69 0.75 19.76
CA HIS A 143 8.69 1.06 20.78
C HIS A 143 8.59 2.57 21.00
N LEU A 144 9.72 3.24 21.19
CA LEU A 144 9.75 4.69 21.39
C LEU A 144 9.24 5.45 20.14
N GLY A 145 9.67 5.05 18.92
CA GLY A 145 9.22 5.66 17.68
C GLY A 145 7.72 5.51 17.47
N ASN A 146 7.17 4.31 17.71
CA ASN A 146 5.74 4.03 17.63
C ASN A 146 4.95 4.83 18.69
N GLN A 147 5.43 4.91 19.94
CA GLN A 147 4.79 5.67 20.98
C GLN A 147 4.67 7.16 20.60
N ILE A 148 5.78 7.80 20.23
CA ILE A 148 5.78 9.20 19.80
C ILE A 148 4.81 9.40 18.63
N LYS A 149 4.84 8.50 17.63
CA LYS A 149 3.92 8.59 16.50
C LYS A 149 2.47 8.45 16.93
N ARG A 150 2.16 7.47 17.81
CA ARG A 150 0.79 7.26 18.31
C ARG A 150 0.23 8.50 19.05
N GLU A 151 1.05 9.20 19.81
CA GLU A 151 0.66 10.43 20.51
C GLU A 151 0.33 11.60 19.55
N THR A 152 0.87 11.58 18.32
CA THR A 152 0.57 12.61 17.30
C THR A 152 -0.68 12.31 16.47
N ILE A 153 -1.29 11.14 16.63
CA ILE A 153 -2.42 10.68 15.80
C ILE A 153 -3.71 10.76 16.62
N ASN A 154 -4.73 11.37 16.03
CA ASN A 154 -6.09 11.27 16.54
C ASN A 154 -6.70 9.96 16.00
N TYR A 155 -6.67 8.91 16.81
CA TYR A 155 -7.19 7.58 16.47
C TYR A 155 -7.77 6.89 17.69
N ASP A 156 -8.93 6.28 17.55
CA ASP A 156 -9.54 5.43 18.57
C ASP A 156 -9.90 4.08 17.94
N ILE A 157 -9.41 2.97 18.51
CA ILE A 157 -9.71 1.61 18.04
C ILE A 157 -11.21 1.27 18.15
N ASN A 158 -11.96 1.97 19.02
CA ASN A 158 -13.39 1.80 19.12
C ASN A 158 -14.13 2.18 17.83
N ASP A 159 -13.62 3.13 17.05
CA ASP A 159 -14.20 3.51 15.77
C ASP A 159 -14.11 2.32 14.78
N ASP A 160 -12.98 1.61 14.75
CA ASP A 160 -12.86 0.38 13.93
C ASP A 160 -13.76 -0.74 14.47
N ILE A 161 -13.88 -0.92 15.79
CA ILE A 161 -14.78 -1.92 16.38
C ILE A 161 -16.23 -1.68 15.92
N GLU A 162 -16.71 -0.45 16.00
CA GLU A 162 -18.07 -0.11 15.57
C GLU A 162 -18.24 -0.19 14.04
N LEU A 163 -17.22 0.19 13.27
CA LEU A 163 -17.24 0.03 11.82
C LEU A 163 -17.38 -1.46 11.43
N PHE A 164 -16.55 -2.35 11.97
CA PHE A 164 -16.57 -3.79 11.65
C PHE A 164 -17.88 -4.44 12.06
N LYS A 165 -18.40 -4.06 13.23
CA LYS A 165 -19.72 -4.50 13.70
C LYS A 165 -20.84 -4.05 12.75
N SER A 166 -20.82 -2.79 12.32
CA SER A 166 -21.80 -2.23 11.40
C SER A 166 -21.75 -2.90 10.02
N ILE A 167 -20.55 -3.26 9.53
CA ILE A 167 -20.38 -4.05 8.30
C ILE A 167 -21.11 -5.39 8.44
N LYS A 168 -20.82 -6.16 9.48
CA LYS A 168 -21.45 -7.47 9.70
C LYS A 168 -22.97 -7.36 9.78
N ILE A 169 -23.49 -6.40 10.55
CA ILE A 169 -24.94 -6.16 10.67
C ILE A 169 -25.56 -5.85 9.30
N SER A 170 -24.92 -4.98 8.52
CA SER A 170 -25.48 -4.48 7.26
C SER A 170 -25.46 -5.54 6.15
N PHE A 171 -24.55 -6.51 6.21
CA PHE A 171 -24.41 -7.54 5.17
C PHE A 171 -24.94 -8.93 5.60
N LYS A 172 -25.35 -9.12 6.88
CA LYS A 172 -25.79 -10.42 7.41
C LYS A 172 -26.97 -11.04 6.68
N GLU A 173 -27.95 -10.23 6.30
CA GLU A 173 -29.21 -10.68 5.68
C GLU A 173 -29.13 -10.74 4.15
N ILE A 174 -27.96 -10.46 3.55
CA ILE A 174 -27.78 -10.52 2.10
C ILE A 174 -27.68 -11.98 1.67
N ASN A 175 -28.64 -12.38 0.80
CA ASN A 175 -28.58 -13.69 0.17
C ASN A 175 -27.71 -13.61 -1.09
N PRO A 176 -26.62 -14.37 -1.21
CA PRO A 176 -25.78 -14.38 -2.42
C PRO A 176 -26.56 -14.67 -3.72
N ASN A 177 -27.65 -15.44 -3.65
CA ASN A 177 -28.49 -15.73 -4.81
C ASN A 177 -29.27 -14.52 -5.34
N ASP A 178 -29.45 -13.47 -4.54
CA ASP A 178 -30.11 -12.25 -4.97
C ASP A 178 -29.17 -11.28 -5.68
N ILE A 179 -27.86 -11.45 -5.54
CA ILE A 179 -26.85 -10.61 -6.15
C ILE A 179 -26.92 -10.66 -7.68
N SER A 180 -27.08 -11.84 -8.27
CA SER A 180 -27.21 -12.01 -9.72
C SER A 180 -28.44 -11.33 -10.33
N LYS A 181 -29.44 -11.01 -9.50
CA LYS A 181 -30.67 -10.31 -9.94
C LYS A 181 -30.46 -8.80 -10.10
N VAL A 182 -29.47 -8.24 -9.40
CA VAL A 182 -29.24 -6.79 -9.37
C VAL A 182 -28.00 -6.35 -10.13
N SER A 183 -27.12 -7.26 -10.47
CA SER A 183 -25.85 -6.92 -11.15
C SER A 183 -25.39 -8.00 -12.12
N ASN A 184 -25.02 -7.56 -13.34
CA ASN A 184 -24.22 -8.34 -14.29
C ASN A 184 -22.91 -7.59 -14.54
N SER A 185 -21.79 -8.28 -14.51
CA SER A 185 -20.47 -7.69 -14.77
C SER A 185 -19.81 -8.39 -15.95
N ASN A 186 -19.33 -7.61 -16.91
CA ASN A 186 -18.65 -8.10 -18.12
C ASN A 186 -17.12 -7.91 -18.04
N LYS A 187 -16.57 -7.33 -16.94
CA LYS A 187 -15.13 -7.14 -16.78
C LYS A 187 -14.60 -8.05 -15.70
N ASN A 188 -13.46 -8.66 -16.00
CA ASN A 188 -12.79 -9.57 -15.10
C ASN A 188 -11.86 -8.77 -14.17
N ILE A 189 -12.33 -8.49 -12.96
CA ILE A 189 -11.55 -7.81 -11.93
C ILE A 189 -11.08 -8.84 -10.91
N ILE A 190 -9.80 -8.81 -10.60
CA ILE A 190 -9.17 -9.62 -9.56
C ILE A 190 -8.87 -8.71 -8.37
N PHE A 191 -9.61 -8.87 -7.27
CA PHE A 191 -9.34 -8.16 -6.03
C PHE A 191 -8.34 -8.94 -5.20
N ILE A 192 -7.22 -8.29 -4.86
CA ILE A 192 -6.17 -8.85 -3.99
C ILE A 192 -6.20 -8.06 -2.68
N LEU A 193 -6.58 -8.72 -1.59
CA LEU A 193 -6.88 -8.09 -0.31
C LEU A 193 -6.39 -8.93 0.88
N GLY A 194 -6.46 -8.37 2.08
CA GLY A 194 -6.02 -8.99 3.33
C GLY A 194 -5.37 -7.96 4.24
N MET A 195 -4.75 -8.38 5.32
CA MET A 195 -3.99 -7.43 6.14
C MET A 195 -2.83 -6.82 5.33
N PRO A 196 -2.52 -5.53 5.49
CA PRO A 196 -1.28 -4.99 4.93
C PRO A 196 -0.09 -5.82 5.42
N ARG A 197 0.92 -6.01 4.59
CA ARG A 197 2.12 -6.86 4.87
C ARG A 197 1.85 -8.37 4.90
N SER A 198 0.72 -8.85 4.40
CA SER A 198 0.41 -10.29 4.29
C SER A 198 0.86 -10.94 2.98
N GLY A 199 1.58 -10.23 2.11
CA GLY A 199 2.01 -10.78 0.81
C GLY A 199 1.17 -10.34 -0.38
N THR A 200 0.25 -9.39 -0.24
CA THR A 200 -0.60 -8.89 -1.33
C THR A 200 0.18 -8.40 -2.54
N SER A 201 1.33 -7.74 -2.33
CA SER A 201 2.20 -7.29 -3.43
C SER A 201 2.90 -8.44 -4.14
N LEU A 202 3.26 -9.52 -3.43
CA LEU A 202 3.83 -10.73 -4.03
C LEU A 202 2.79 -11.39 -4.93
N VAL A 203 1.58 -11.58 -4.45
CA VAL A 203 0.49 -12.19 -5.22
C VAL A 203 0.14 -11.34 -6.43
N GLU A 204 0.10 -10.01 -6.32
CA GLU A 204 -0.10 -9.12 -7.46
C GLU A 204 1.02 -9.28 -8.49
N GLN A 205 2.29 -9.32 -8.10
CA GLN A 205 3.42 -9.53 -9.02
C GLN A 205 3.33 -10.88 -9.74
N ILE A 206 2.93 -11.93 -9.05
CA ILE A 206 2.72 -13.25 -9.64
C ILE A 206 1.64 -13.18 -10.73
N ILE A 207 0.46 -12.67 -10.40
CA ILE A 207 -0.69 -12.62 -11.31
C ILE A 207 -0.44 -11.67 -12.48
N THR A 208 0.19 -10.52 -12.25
CA THR A 208 0.49 -9.54 -13.31
C THR A 208 1.70 -9.92 -14.18
N SER A 209 2.35 -11.06 -13.89
CA SER A 209 3.31 -11.68 -14.82
C SER A 209 2.63 -12.48 -15.91
N HIS A 210 1.33 -12.73 -15.80
CA HIS A 210 0.49 -13.29 -16.85
C HIS A 210 0.20 -12.24 -17.91
N SER A 211 0.31 -12.62 -19.19
CA SER A 211 0.20 -11.70 -20.34
C SER A 211 -1.17 -11.02 -20.49
N ASP A 212 -2.22 -11.63 -19.93
CA ASP A 212 -3.60 -11.17 -20.04
C ASP A 212 -4.09 -10.38 -18.78
N VAL A 213 -3.18 -10.00 -17.89
CA VAL A 213 -3.52 -9.33 -16.63
C VAL A 213 -2.80 -7.99 -16.49
N PHE A 214 -3.56 -6.91 -16.41
CA PHE A 214 -3.04 -5.58 -16.09
C PHE A 214 -2.97 -5.36 -14.58
N GLY A 215 -1.82 -4.92 -14.08
CA GLY A 215 -1.59 -4.57 -12.66
C GLY A 215 -1.93 -3.11 -12.38
N ALA A 216 -3.08 -2.84 -11.74
CA ALA A 216 -3.45 -1.47 -11.41
C ALA A 216 -2.93 -0.98 -10.04
N GLY A 217 -2.43 -1.90 -9.19
CA GLY A 217 -1.96 -1.57 -7.85
C GLY A 217 -3.09 -1.21 -6.89
N GLU A 218 -2.81 -0.32 -5.94
CA GLU A 218 -3.77 0.10 -4.93
C GLU A 218 -4.73 1.17 -5.48
N LEU A 219 -6.00 0.76 -5.70
CA LEU A 219 -7.02 1.66 -6.21
C LEU A 219 -7.83 2.28 -5.06
N SER A 220 -8.04 3.60 -5.12
CA SER A 220 -8.82 4.32 -4.12
C SER A 220 -10.32 4.37 -4.43
N GLN A 221 -10.75 3.88 -5.61
CA GLN A 221 -12.10 4.10 -6.09
C GLN A 221 -13.16 3.36 -5.27
N LEU A 222 -12.88 2.12 -4.83
CA LEU A 222 -13.82 1.40 -3.97
C LEU A 222 -14.03 2.12 -2.63
N SER A 223 -12.93 2.55 -1.98
CA SER A 223 -13.02 3.32 -0.73
C SER A 223 -13.78 4.63 -0.93
N LYS A 224 -13.61 5.31 -2.07
CA LYS A 224 -14.36 6.51 -2.40
C LYS A 224 -15.86 6.22 -2.51
N ILE A 225 -16.23 5.17 -3.25
CA ILE A 225 -17.64 4.75 -3.39
C ILE A 225 -18.24 4.46 -2.02
N VAL A 226 -17.52 3.76 -1.16
CA VAL A 226 -17.97 3.44 0.21
C VAL A 226 -18.20 4.71 1.02
N ASN A 227 -17.21 5.58 1.08
CA ASN A 227 -17.28 6.79 1.91
C ASN A 227 -18.41 7.73 1.47
N GLU A 228 -18.61 7.89 0.17
CA GLU A 228 -19.62 8.79 -0.36
C GLU A 228 -21.06 8.24 -0.26
N ASN A 229 -21.22 6.90 -0.32
CA ASN A 229 -22.55 6.32 -0.48
C ASN A 229 -23.03 5.49 0.70
N PHE A 230 -22.15 4.87 1.48
CA PHE A 230 -22.53 3.87 2.48
C PHE A 230 -22.23 4.26 3.92
N LEU A 231 -21.26 5.15 4.15
CA LEU A 231 -20.93 5.59 5.50
C LEU A 231 -21.85 6.73 5.96
N SER A 232 -22.14 6.73 7.25
CA SER A 232 -22.76 7.82 8.00
C SER A 232 -22.09 7.87 9.36
N ASN A 233 -21.33 8.94 9.68
CA ASN A 233 -20.50 9.05 10.88
C ASN A 233 -19.54 7.84 11.01
N ASP A 234 -18.85 7.49 9.94
CA ASP A 234 -17.89 6.39 9.84
C ASP A 234 -18.47 4.98 10.11
N ILE A 235 -19.79 4.83 10.16
CA ILE A 235 -20.53 3.56 10.36
C ILE A 235 -21.28 3.23 9.08
N VAL A 236 -21.35 1.94 8.71
CA VAL A 236 -22.10 1.48 7.56
C VAL A 236 -23.61 1.58 7.82
N SER A 237 -24.33 2.23 6.93
CA SER A 237 -25.78 2.33 6.99
C SER A 237 -26.43 1.11 6.36
N THR A 238 -27.10 0.29 7.15
CA THR A 238 -27.86 -0.88 6.72
C THR A 238 -28.94 -0.50 5.69
N GLU A 239 -29.60 0.65 5.86
CA GLU A 239 -30.61 1.15 4.92
C GLU A 239 -30.00 1.38 3.54
N LYS A 240 -28.84 2.04 3.47
CA LYS A 240 -28.14 2.29 2.21
C LYS A 240 -27.69 1.00 1.52
N VAL A 241 -27.23 0.00 2.29
CA VAL A 241 -26.88 -1.32 1.76
C VAL A 241 -28.13 -2.04 1.22
N ASN A 242 -29.24 -2.02 1.94
CA ASN A 242 -30.47 -2.62 1.50
C ASN A 242 -31.06 -1.95 0.24
N ASN A 243 -30.79 -0.67 0.04
CA ASN A 243 -31.24 0.07 -1.17
C ASN A 243 -30.55 -0.42 -2.45
N LEU A 244 -29.38 -1.10 -2.37
CA LEU A 244 -28.74 -1.74 -3.52
C LEU A 244 -29.67 -2.75 -4.20
N PHE A 245 -30.47 -3.49 -3.41
CA PHE A 245 -31.39 -4.50 -3.93
C PHE A 245 -32.74 -3.92 -4.38
N LYS A 246 -33.08 -2.70 -3.94
CA LYS A 246 -34.33 -2.02 -4.29
C LYS A 246 -34.18 -1.15 -5.53
N THR A 247 -32.98 -0.72 -5.85
CA THR A 247 -32.69 0.27 -6.91
C THR A 247 -31.54 -0.21 -7.80
N PRO A 248 -31.78 -1.13 -8.77
CA PRO A 248 -30.73 -1.65 -9.65
C PRO A 248 -29.96 -0.56 -10.39
N SER A 249 -30.60 0.54 -10.80
CA SER A 249 -29.94 1.68 -11.44
C SER A 249 -28.88 2.35 -10.54
N PHE A 250 -29.03 2.28 -9.23
CA PHE A 250 -28.02 2.77 -8.31
C PHE A 250 -26.75 1.88 -8.33
N VAL A 251 -26.94 0.55 -8.37
CA VAL A 251 -25.82 -0.40 -8.53
C VAL A 251 -25.09 -0.14 -9.86
N ASP A 252 -25.82 0.06 -10.94
CA ASP A 252 -25.23 0.36 -12.25
C ASP A 252 -24.42 1.66 -12.24
N ASN A 253 -24.95 2.72 -11.63
CA ASN A 253 -24.20 3.99 -11.50
C ASN A 253 -22.89 3.82 -10.72
N LEU A 254 -22.87 3.03 -9.63
CA LEU A 254 -21.67 2.76 -8.87
C LEU A 254 -20.65 1.95 -9.69
N LYS A 255 -21.11 0.94 -10.44
CA LYS A 255 -20.27 0.17 -11.36
C LYS A 255 -19.67 1.05 -12.46
N GLU A 256 -20.48 1.88 -13.10
CA GLU A 256 -20.01 2.81 -14.13
C GLU A 256 -18.97 3.76 -13.58
N SER A 257 -19.18 4.32 -12.38
CA SER A 257 -18.19 5.17 -11.71
C SER A 257 -16.87 4.46 -11.49
N TYR A 258 -16.91 3.17 -11.12
CA TYR A 258 -15.70 2.35 -10.96
C TYR A 258 -15.02 2.06 -12.31
N TYR A 259 -15.78 1.67 -13.33
CA TYR A 259 -15.26 1.42 -14.67
C TYR A 259 -14.67 2.68 -15.34
N ASP A 260 -15.30 3.84 -15.14
CA ASP A 260 -14.77 5.11 -15.64
C ASP A 260 -13.44 5.47 -14.97
N TYR A 261 -13.28 5.12 -13.70
CA TYR A 261 -11.99 5.24 -13.03
C TYR A 261 -10.93 4.31 -13.67
N LEU A 262 -11.28 3.06 -14.00
CA LEU A 262 -10.38 2.11 -14.65
C LEU A 262 -9.94 2.54 -16.07
N LYS A 263 -10.78 3.25 -16.83
CA LYS A 263 -10.43 3.76 -18.17
C LYS A 263 -9.17 4.65 -18.19
N ARG A 264 -8.76 5.19 -17.04
CA ARG A 264 -7.55 6.01 -16.91
C ARG A 264 -6.27 5.24 -17.18
N PHE A 265 -6.28 3.93 -16.99
CA PHE A 265 -5.09 3.08 -17.10
C PHE A 265 -4.76 2.68 -18.53
N ARG A 266 -5.72 2.75 -19.49
CA ARG A 266 -5.52 2.45 -20.92
C ARG A 266 -4.81 1.10 -21.13
N PHE A 267 -5.41 0.04 -20.67
CA PHE A 267 -4.90 -1.33 -20.81
C PHE A 267 -5.71 -2.11 -21.84
N ASP A 268 -5.06 -3.10 -22.49
CA ASP A 268 -5.66 -3.95 -23.51
C ASP A 268 -5.95 -5.38 -23.00
N GLU A 269 -5.47 -5.71 -21.79
CA GLU A 269 -5.63 -7.01 -21.14
C GLU A 269 -7.09 -7.25 -20.73
N ASN A 270 -7.50 -8.53 -20.72
CA ASN A 270 -8.87 -8.91 -20.36
C ASN A 270 -9.13 -8.85 -18.86
N PHE A 271 -8.08 -8.95 -18.03
CA PHE A 271 -8.15 -8.91 -16.59
C PHE A 271 -7.42 -7.68 -16.04
N ILE A 272 -7.92 -7.17 -14.92
CA ILE A 272 -7.27 -6.07 -14.18
C ILE A 272 -7.26 -6.39 -12.69
N THR A 273 -6.15 -6.10 -12.00
CA THR A 273 -6.10 -6.21 -10.54
C THR A 273 -6.53 -4.93 -9.84
N ASP A 274 -7.20 -5.06 -8.70
CA ASP A 274 -7.31 -4.04 -7.64
C ASP A 274 -6.68 -4.64 -6.38
N LYS A 275 -5.43 -4.25 -6.11
CA LYS A 275 -4.70 -4.73 -4.94
C LYS A 275 -4.70 -3.65 -3.86
N ALA A 276 -5.80 -3.51 -3.14
CA ALA A 276 -5.93 -2.65 -1.98
C ALA A 276 -6.18 -3.53 -0.73
N PRO A 277 -5.17 -3.72 0.13
CA PRO A 277 -5.26 -4.67 1.23
C PRO A 277 -6.52 -4.51 2.08
N LEU A 278 -6.86 -3.29 2.48
CA LEU A 278 -8.02 -3.00 3.34
C LEU A 278 -9.39 -3.19 2.65
N ASN A 279 -9.44 -3.52 1.36
CA ASN A 279 -10.69 -3.88 0.67
C ASN A 279 -11.34 -5.15 1.23
N PHE A 280 -10.64 -5.91 2.09
CA PHE A 280 -11.26 -7.03 2.81
C PHE A 280 -12.50 -6.61 3.62
N ARG A 281 -12.59 -5.36 4.04
CA ARG A 281 -13.77 -4.81 4.72
C ARG A 281 -15.02 -4.79 3.83
N TRP A 282 -14.83 -4.74 2.51
CA TRP A 282 -15.89 -4.45 1.53
C TRP A 282 -16.21 -5.61 0.60
N ILE A 283 -15.87 -6.87 0.97
CA ILE A 283 -16.11 -8.05 0.14
C ILE A 283 -17.58 -8.18 -0.25
N GLY A 284 -18.52 -7.92 0.68
CA GLY A 284 -19.94 -7.94 0.36
C GLY A 284 -20.32 -6.94 -0.73
N LEU A 285 -19.80 -5.70 -0.66
CA LEU A 285 -20.04 -4.69 -1.70
C LEU A 285 -19.37 -5.07 -3.03
N ILE A 286 -18.13 -5.59 -2.98
CA ILE A 286 -17.44 -6.09 -4.17
C ILE A 286 -18.31 -7.13 -4.89
N LYS A 287 -18.85 -8.09 -4.16
CA LYS A 287 -19.69 -9.17 -4.73
C LYS A 287 -21.01 -8.64 -5.30
N ILE A 288 -21.60 -7.61 -4.68
CA ILE A 288 -22.83 -6.98 -5.21
C ILE A 288 -22.52 -6.21 -6.50
N LEU A 289 -21.44 -5.42 -6.52
CA LEU A 289 -21.08 -4.62 -7.68
C LEU A 289 -20.51 -5.49 -8.82
N PHE A 290 -19.69 -6.47 -8.49
CA PHE A 290 -18.93 -7.30 -9.43
C PHE A 290 -19.08 -8.78 -9.09
N PRO A 291 -20.25 -9.42 -9.39
CA PRO A 291 -20.54 -10.80 -9.00
C PRO A 291 -19.46 -11.81 -9.44
N ASN A 292 -18.88 -11.58 -10.63
CA ASN A 292 -17.88 -12.44 -11.24
C ASN A 292 -16.44 -12.11 -10.81
N ALA A 293 -16.25 -11.09 -9.97
CA ALA A 293 -14.91 -10.73 -9.49
C ALA A 293 -14.28 -11.88 -8.71
N LYS A 294 -13.01 -12.14 -9.00
CA LYS A 294 -12.17 -13.07 -8.24
C LYS A 294 -11.60 -12.35 -7.03
N ILE A 295 -11.68 -12.99 -5.87
CA ILE A 295 -11.16 -12.41 -4.61
C ILE A 295 -10.04 -13.31 -4.10
N ILE A 296 -8.82 -12.77 -4.07
CA ILE A 296 -7.66 -13.44 -3.49
C ILE A 296 -7.41 -12.80 -2.13
N HIS A 297 -7.64 -13.57 -1.08
CA HIS A 297 -7.38 -13.17 0.30
C HIS A 297 -5.98 -13.62 0.70
N CYS A 298 -5.06 -12.67 0.83
CA CYS A 298 -3.69 -12.91 1.27
C CYS A 298 -3.63 -12.96 2.80
N SER A 299 -3.11 -14.05 3.33
CA SER A 299 -2.89 -14.26 4.76
C SER A 299 -1.43 -14.60 5.07
N ARG A 300 -1.00 -14.33 6.29
CA ARG A 300 0.35 -14.59 6.79
C ARG A 300 0.28 -14.94 8.26
N ASN A 301 1.32 -15.63 8.80
CA ASN A 301 1.42 -15.86 10.22
C ASN A 301 1.10 -14.58 11.02
N PRO A 302 0.17 -14.61 11.98
CA PRO A 302 -0.27 -13.42 12.70
C PRO A 302 0.84 -12.64 13.38
N LYS A 303 1.82 -13.34 13.99
CA LYS A 303 2.95 -12.69 14.68
C LYS A 303 3.85 -11.99 13.69
N ASP A 304 4.16 -12.63 12.57
CA ASP A 304 5.02 -12.06 11.52
C ASP A 304 4.35 -10.89 10.81
N ASN A 305 3.05 -10.99 10.59
CA ASN A 305 2.26 -9.91 9.99
C ASN A 305 2.21 -8.68 10.92
N CYS A 306 1.83 -8.88 12.20
CA CYS A 306 1.78 -7.80 13.18
C CYS A 306 3.16 -7.19 13.44
N LEU A 307 4.20 -8.00 13.55
CA LEU A 307 5.57 -7.49 13.70
C LEU A 307 5.99 -6.68 12.46
N SER A 308 5.67 -7.16 11.26
CA SER A 308 5.95 -6.42 10.03
C SER A 308 5.19 -5.09 9.97
N LEU A 309 3.98 -5.00 10.49
CA LEU A 309 3.25 -3.74 10.61
C LEU A 309 3.89 -2.81 11.63
N TYR A 310 4.23 -3.31 12.81
CA TYR A 310 4.81 -2.52 13.89
C TYR A 310 6.21 -1.97 13.57
N LYS A 311 6.98 -2.68 12.74
CA LYS A 311 8.34 -2.31 12.30
C LYS A 311 8.37 -1.26 11.18
N ASN A 312 7.23 -0.98 10.55
CA ASN A 312 7.20 -0.06 9.41
C ASN A 312 6.49 1.25 9.77
N PHE A 313 7.09 2.35 9.34
CA PHE A 313 6.47 3.66 9.42
C PHE A 313 5.56 3.88 8.20
N PHE A 314 4.31 4.19 8.44
CA PHE A 314 3.32 4.51 7.40
C PHE A 314 2.97 5.99 7.46
N GLU A 315 2.96 6.67 6.32
CA GLU A 315 2.60 8.10 6.26
C GLU A 315 1.12 8.37 6.58
N GLY A 316 0.26 7.34 6.45
CA GLY A 316 -1.15 7.43 6.80
C GLY A 316 -1.91 6.12 6.60
N GLY A 317 -3.15 6.06 7.08
CA GLY A 317 -4.11 4.98 6.79
C GLY A 317 -4.00 3.71 7.65
N LEU A 318 -2.91 3.50 8.39
CA LEU A 318 -2.70 2.32 9.25
C LEU A 318 -2.45 2.75 10.71
N ASN A 319 -3.30 3.63 11.24
CA ASN A 319 -3.13 4.22 12.56
C ASN A 319 -3.10 3.21 13.70
N PHE A 320 -3.78 2.08 13.55
CA PHE A 320 -3.79 0.97 14.50
C PHE A 320 -2.41 0.29 14.67
N SER A 321 -1.47 0.48 13.73
CA SER A 321 -0.18 -0.21 13.73
C SER A 321 0.81 0.33 14.76
N TYR A 322 0.59 1.52 15.30
CA TYR A 322 1.52 2.21 16.20
C TYR A 322 1.35 1.86 17.69
N HIS A 323 0.38 1.02 18.02
CA HIS A 323 0.19 0.54 19.39
C HIS A 323 -0.15 -0.96 19.39
N GLN A 324 0.64 -1.76 20.11
CA GLN A 324 0.57 -3.23 20.04
C GLN A 324 -0.82 -3.79 20.36
N LYS A 325 -1.53 -3.24 21.37
CA LYS A 325 -2.88 -3.70 21.72
C LYS A 325 -3.89 -3.34 20.64
N GLU A 326 -3.80 -2.13 20.08
CA GLU A 326 -4.69 -1.68 18.99
C GLU A 326 -4.46 -2.52 17.73
N LEU A 327 -3.20 -2.80 17.39
CA LEU A 327 -2.83 -3.69 16.29
C LEU A 327 -3.39 -5.09 16.48
N ALA A 328 -3.25 -5.66 17.69
CA ALA A 328 -3.80 -6.98 17.99
C ALA A 328 -5.35 -6.99 17.95
N THR A 329 -5.99 -5.92 18.44
CA THR A 329 -7.45 -5.77 18.36
C THR A 329 -7.91 -5.69 16.91
N PHE A 330 -7.28 -4.84 16.10
CA PHE A 330 -7.60 -4.70 14.68
C PHE A 330 -7.40 -6.03 13.92
N TYR A 331 -6.32 -6.76 14.23
CA TYR A 331 -6.07 -8.06 13.62
C TYR A 331 -7.16 -9.08 13.97
N ASN A 332 -7.65 -9.10 15.22
CA ASN A 332 -8.75 -9.96 15.61
C ASN A 332 -10.07 -9.56 14.92
N LEU A 333 -10.36 -8.28 14.78
CA LEU A 333 -11.51 -7.78 14.01
C LEU A 333 -11.43 -8.24 12.53
N TYR A 334 -10.25 -8.17 11.95
CA TYR A 334 -10.02 -8.68 10.60
C TYR A 334 -10.30 -10.18 10.47
N LEU A 335 -9.79 -11.02 11.40
CA LEU A 335 -10.03 -12.46 11.36
C LEU A 335 -11.52 -12.79 11.49
N ASP A 336 -12.21 -12.14 12.42
CA ASP A 336 -13.65 -12.31 12.64
C ASP A 336 -14.47 -11.88 11.40
N LEU A 337 -14.11 -10.77 10.77
CA LEU A 337 -14.77 -10.33 9.55
C LEU A 337 -14.48 -11.25 8.35
N MET A 338 -13.25 -11.75 8.21
CA MET A 338 -12.93 -12.71 7.14
C MET A 338 -13.66 -14.05 7.32
N THR A 339 -13.84 -14.52 8.56
CA THR A 339 -14.67 -15.69 8.86
C THR A 339 -16.10 -15.45 8.39
N PHE A 340 -16.69 -14.31 8.76
CA PHE A 340 -18.02 -13.90 8.30
C PHE A 340 -18.15 -13.88 6.77
N TRP A 341 -17.17 -13.31 6.05
CA TRP A 341 -17.21 -13.27 4.59
C TRP A 341 -17.11 -14.66 3.95
N LYS A 342 -16.28 -15.55 4.50
CA LYS A 342 -16.15 -16.92 4.00
C LYS A 342 -17.41 -17.75 4.20
N GLU A 343 -18.11 -17.54 5.28
CA GLU A 343 -19.42 -18.16 5.51
C GLU A 343 -20.48 -17.66 4.51
N GLN A 344 -20.46 -16.37 4.16
CA GLN A 344 -21.39 -15.76 3.22
C GLN A 344 -21.08 -16.09 1.75
N PHE A 345 -19.80 -16.20 1.37
CA PHE A 345 -19.31 -16.31 0.00
C PHE A 345 -18.30 -17.45 -0.18
N THR A 346 -18.67 -18.66 0.25
CA THR A 346 -17.79 -19.83 0.42
C THR A 346 -16.88 -20.11 -0.78
N ASP A 347 -17.39 -20.07 -2.02
CA ASP A 347 -16.63 -20.43 -3.24
C ASP A 347 -16.05 -19.22 -3.98
N SER A 348 -16.17 -18.03 -3.43
CA SER A 348 -15.79 -16.80 -4.10
C SER A 348 -14.46 -16.21 -3.64
N ILE A 349 -13.86 -16.76 -2.60
CA ILE A 349 -12.64 -16.25 -1.96
C ILE A 349 -11.60 -17.36 -1.94
N TYR A 350 -10.44 -17.10 -2.56
CA TYR A 350 -9.27 -17.98 -2.50
C TYR A 350 -8.31 -17.52 -1.41
N ASP A 351 -7.93 -18.40 -0.51
CA ASP A 351 -6.92 -18.12 0.53
C ASP A 351 -5.52 -18.36 0.00
N ALA A 352 -4.77 -17.28 -0.17
CA ALA A 352 -3.37 -17.29 -0.57
C ALA A 352 -2.49 -17.08 0.68
N THR A 353 -2.06 -18.17 1.31
CA THR A 353 -1.19 -18.12 2.49
C THR A 353 0.25 -17.87 2.06
N TYR A 354 0.86 -16.80 2.59
CA TYR A 354 2.21 -16.38 2.23
C TYR A 354 3.24 -17.50 2.39
N GLU A 355 3.23 -18.20 3.53
CA GLU A 355 4.15 -19.28 3.85
C GLU A 355 4.02 -20.44 2.84
N GLU A 356 2.79 -20.82 2.48
CA GLU A 356 2.56 -21.89 1.49
C GLU A 356 3.06 -21.52 0.09
N ILE A 357 2.94 -20.23 -0.30
CA ILE A 357 3.46 -19.76 -1.60
C ILE A 357 4.98 -19.86 -1.61
N ILE A 358 5.65 -19.53 -0.50
CA ILE A 358 7.12 -19.58 -0.42
C ILE A 358 7.62 -21.03 -0.35
N GLU A 359 6.94 -21.89 0.40
CA GLU A 359 7.34 -23.30 0.57
C GLU A 359 7.06 -24.14 -0.69
N ASN A 360 5.95 -23.88 -1.39
CA ASN A 360 5.51 -24.66 -2.55
C ASN A 360 5.10 -23.75 -3.72
N PRO A 361 6.02 -22.92 -4.26
CA PRO A 361 5.68 -21.84 -5.19
C PRO A 361 4.97 -22.34 -6.45
N GLU A 362 5.50 -23.35 -7.11
CA GLU A 362 4.92 -23.84 -8.38
C GLU A 362 3.48 -24.30 -8.21
N LYS A 363 3.21 -25.10 -7.17
CA LYS A 363 1.87 -25.63 -6.90
C LYS A 363 0.90 -24.49 -6.58
N LYS A 364 1.28 -23.59 -5.63
CA LYS A 364 0.39 -22.54 -5.17
C LYS A 364 0.14 -21.45 -6.20
N ILE A 365 1.12 -21.12 -7.00
CA ILE A 365 0.96 -20.17 -8.11
C ILE A 365 0.02 -20.76 -9.17
N LYS A 366 0.13 -22.06 -9.52
CA LYS A 366 -0.82 -22.72 -10.42
C LYS A 366 -2.25 -22.71 -9.86
N GLU A 367 -2.42 -22.94 -8.56
CA GLU A 367 -3.73 -22.89 -7.91
C GLU A 367 -4.33 -21.45 -8.00
N ILE A 368 -3.55 -20.41 -7.75
CA ILE A 368 -3.98 -19.00 -7.84
C ILE A 368 -4.38 -18.63 -9.27
N VAL A 369 -3.55 -18.98 -10.26
CA VAL A 369 -3.81 -18.73 -11.69
C VAL A 369 -5.09 -19.43 -12.14
N ASN A 370 -5.26 -20.70 -11.77
CA ASN A 370 -6.48 -21.46 -12.08
C ASN A 370 -7.74 -20.89 -11.42
N PHE A 371 -7.65 -20.44 -10.17
CA PHE A 371 -8.76 -19.77 -9.49
C PHE A 371 -9.22 -18.50 -10.21
N CYS A 372 -8.29 -17.81 -10.86
CA CYS A 372 -8.59 -16.61 -11.65
C CYS A 372 -9.16 -16.94 -13.05
N ASP A 373 -9.40 -18.21 -13.40
CA ASP A 373 -9.82 -18.69 -14.73
C ASP A 373 -8.80 -18.30 -15.83
N LEU A 374 -7.51 -18.19 -15.47
CA LEU A 374 -6.43 -17.87 -16.38
C LEU A 374 -5.75 -19.15 -16.88
N PRO A 375 -5.37 -19.23 -18.16
CA PRO A 375 -4.50 -20.31 -18.64
C PRO A 375 -3.13 -20.24 -17.96
N TRP A 376 -2.45 -21.38 -17.84
CA TRP A 376 -1.12 -21.39 -17.24
C TRP A 376 -0.08 -20.70 -18.13
N GLU A 377 0.73 -19.83 -17.54
CA GLU A 377 1.93 -19.24 -18.14
C GLU A 377 3.14 -19.36 -17.21
N GLU A 378 4.28 -19.81 -17.76
CA GLU A 378 5.55 -19.96 -17.01
C GLU A 378 6.08 -18.63 -16.45
N ASN A 379 5.69 -17.50 -17.05
CA ASN A 379 6.06 -16.18 -16.58
C ASN A 379 5.59 -15.91 -15.13
N CYS A 380 4.50 -16.55 -14.71
CA CYS A 380 4.00 -16.43 -13.34
C CYS A 380 4.98 -17.01 -12.30
N LEU A 381 5.81 -18.00 -12.66
CA LEU A 381 6.89 -18.52 -11.79
C LEU A 381 8.12 -17.62 -11.78
N THR A 382 8.31 -16.83 -12.82
CA THR A 382 9.46 -15.93 -12.93
C THR A 382 9.08 -14.46 -12.62
N PHE A 383 8.09 -14.26 -11.77
CA PHE A 383 7.53 -12.95 -11.39
C PHE A 383 8.57 -11.93 -10.92
N HIS A 384 9.70 -12.39 -10.35
CA HIS A 384 10.85 -11.54 -9.96
C HIS A 384 11.48 -10.80 -11.16
N LYS A 385 11.26 -11.27 -12.41
CA LYS A 385 11.69 -10.60 -13.64
C LYS A 385 10.68 -9.56 -14.14
N ASN A 386 9.49 -9.51 -13.53
CA ASN A 386 8.47 -8.55 -13.89
C ASN A 386 8.92 -7.13 -13.53
N LYS A 387 8.91 -6.24 -14.52
CA LYS A 387 9.33 -4.83 -14.37
C LYS A 387 8.20 -3.90 -13.97
N THR A 388 7.01 -4.42 -13.72
CA THR A 388 5.87 -3.60 -13.25
C THR A 388 6.25 -2.88 -11.96
N PRO A 389 6.09 -1.54 -11.90
CA PRO A 389 6.45 -0.77 -10.72
C PRO A 389 5.64 -1.18 -9.49
N ILE A 390 6.33 -1.45 -8.38
CA ILE A 390 5.69 -1.76 -7.09
C ILE A 390 5.58 -0.47 -6.28
N LYS A 391 4.36 -0.03 -5.98
CA LYS A 391 4.06 1.21 -5.26
C LYS A 391 3.98 1.07 -3.73
N THR A 392 4.52 0.01 -3.15
CA THR A 392 4.35 -0.25 -1.71
C THR A 392 5.68 -0.25 -0.98
N MET A 393 5.62 -0.16 0.36
CA MET A 393 6.79 -0.33 1.26
C MET A 393 7.50 -1.67 1.05
N SER A 394 6.89 -2.60 0.30
CA SER A 394 7.45 -3.91 -0.03
C SER A 394 8.34 -3.91 -1.29
N THR A 395 8.63 -2.76 -1.91
CA THR A 395 9.34 -2.69 -3.20
C THR A 395 10.68 -3.44 -3.19
N ALA A 396 11.48 -3.27 -2.14
CA ALA A 396 12.75 -3.98 -1.99
C ALA A 396 12.55 -5.49 -1.72
N GLN A 397 11.54 -5.85 -0.93
CA GLN A 397 11.27 -7.24 -0.52
C GLN A 397 10.61 -8.08 -1.61
N ALA A 398 9.78 -7.49 -2.47
CA ALA A 398 9.11 -8.21 -3.54
C ALA A 398 9.99 -8.43 -4.78
N ARG A 399 11.20 -7.83 -4.81
CA ARG A 399 12.20 -7.98 -5.88
C ARG A 399 13.41 -8.83 -5.47
N GLN A 400 13.50 -9.27 -4.21
CA GLN A 400 14.48 -10.22 -3.69
C GLN A 400 13.88 -11.62 -3.62
#